data_43fd866ec2fde08e942b0c9cc02b6d44
#
_entry.id   43fd866ec2fde08e942b0c9cc02b6d44
#
_cell.length_a   1.000
_cell.length_b   1.000
_cell.length_c   1.000
_cell.angle_alpha   90.00
_cell.angle_beta   90.00
_cell.angle_gamma   90.00
#
_symmetry.space_group_name_H-M   'P 1'
#
loop_
_entity.id
_entity.type
_entity.pdbx_description
1 polymer ?
#
loop_
_entity_poly.entity_id
_entity_poly.type
_entity_poly.pdbx_seq_one_letter_code
_entity_poly.pdbx_strand_id
1 'polypeptide(L)'
;KKTALNKNVFNSELFSIKTFLWFTLGAGILAAIFLVFVISRVSINEIFSNLPYLLADPDHPQMGFMAKMNYYFKTIVECHTHFKYVLMAYGATAIVMLLDRKRKQHRSVYLILTSAIVILSLVMFMPTMTSVYYNAIMFPMIFMGITAYVLSENKQRELFASLFVLGIFYSVALCFSSNQYFYVTAMACTASNIASFVFIGNLIKEMKANPDNLDYAVPCKYLAFVMTAFLIILQACFQITVKAEHCFWDSELKQLTQTIQNGPAKGIKTTPNNAQTYEQIYADISQYQNLEKGNILFLTQKTWTYLAAEDFPYGTLSAYVTGENQNSLARLRSYYSVNSKKIPKYIYIPKDSEWDNLQQILHEAQQNGYSLSE
;
A
#
# COMPACT_ATOMS: atom_id res chain seq x y z
N LYS A 1 -7.69 9.89 49.12
CA LYS A 1 -6.70 10.62 48.31
C LYS A 1 -7.23 10.67 46.90
N LYS A 2 -7.80 11.83 46.44
CA LYS A 2 -8.17 12.08 45.07
C LYS A 2 -6.87 12.13 44.26
N THR A 3 -6.56 11.13 43.49
CA THR A 3 -5.51 11.20 42.48
C THR A 3 -5.96 12.21 41.44
N ALA A 4 -5.31 13.36 41.42
CA ALA A 4 -5.50 14.36 40.37
C ALA A 4 -5.27 13.66 39.03
N LEU A 5 -6.30 13.65 38.18
CA LEU A 5 -6.16 13.27 36.78
C LEU A 5 -5.09 14.20 36.20
N ASN A 6 -3.96 13.60 35.84
CA ASN A 6 -2.81 14.34 35.39
C ASN A 6 -3.20 15.07 34.08
N LYS A 7 -3.41 16.38 34.19
CA LYS A 7 -3.77 17.28 33.09
C LYS A 7 -2.74 17.35 31.95
N ASN A 8 -1.68 16.55 32.04
CA ASN A 8 -0.50 16.61 31.16
C ASN A 8 -0.56 15.73 29.91
N VAL A 9 -1.73 15.21 29.53
CA VAL A 9 -1.81 14.40 28.29
C VAL A 9 -1.61 15.22 27.02
N PHE A 10 -1.92 16.53 27.07
CA PHE A 10 -1.72 17.46 25.95
C PHE A 10 -0.51 18.40 26.11
N ASN A 11 0.24 18.27 27.18
CA ASN A 11 1.45 19.06 27.44
C ASN A 11 2.75 18.29 27.13
N SER A 12 2.70 17.21 26.34
CA SER A 12 3.94 16.72 25.77
C SER A 12 4.42 17.71 24.71
N GLU A 13 5.70 18.02 24.68
CA GLU A 13 6.28 18.98 23.70
C GLU A 13 5.95 18.59 22.23
N LEU A 14 5.70 17.30 21.96
CA LEU A 14 5.27 16.78 20.66
C LEU A 14 3.91 17.31 20.19
N PHE A 15 2.96 17.57 21.10
CA PHE A 15 1.63 18.08 20.78
C PHE A 15 1.43 19.55 21.16
N SER A 16 2.54 20.29 21.39
CA SER A 16 2.42 21.72 21.63
C SER A 16 2.01 22.42 20.33
N ILE A 17 1.13 23.44 20.45
CA ILE A 17 0.73 24.31 19.33
C ILE A 17 1.98 24.87 18.63
N LYS A 18 3.02 25.20 19.39
CA LYS A 18 4.29 25.71 18.88
C LYS A 18 4.97 24.68 17.96
N THR A 19 5.05 23.42 18.37
CA THR A 19 5.64 22.34 17.55
C THR A 19 4.81 22.10 16.28
N PHE A 20 3.48 22.11 16.38
CA PHE A 20 2.59 22.01 15.23
C PHE A 20 2.78 23.17 14.25
N LEU A 21 2.88 24.40 14.74
CA LEU A 21 3.13 25.58 13.89
C LEU A 21 4.48 25.52 13.19
N TRP A 22 5.55 25.09 13.87
CA TRP A 22 6.86 24.91 13.22
C TRP A 22 6.85 23.82 12.18
N PHE A 23 6.18 22.69 12.45
CA PHE A 23 5.99 21.62 11.48
C PHE A 23 5.22 22.10 10.24
N THR A 24 4.10 22.80 10.46
CA THR A 24 3.26 23.35 9.37
C THR A 24 4.03 24.39 8.56
N LEU A 25 4.80 25.26 9.22
CA LEU A 25 5.65 26.23 8.54
C LEU A 25 6.72 25.54 7.69
N GLY A 26 7.41 24.55 8.23
CA GLY A 26 8.41 23.77 7.48
C GLY A 26 7.80 23.05 6.28
N ALA A 27 6.67 22.37 6.47
CA ALA A 27 5.91 21.74 5.40
C ALA A 27 5.43 22.75 4.34
N GLY A 28 4.95 23.92 4.79
CA GLY A 28 4.53 25.03 3.92
C GLY A 28 5.65 25.58 3.07
N ILE A 29 6.85 25.75 3.63
CA ILE A 29 8.03 26.20 2.89
C ILE A 29 8.41 25.17 1.82
N LEU A 30 8.46 23.87 2.16
CA LEU A 30 8.76 22.82 1.19
C LEU A 30 7.70 22.75 0.09
N ALA A 31 6.42 22.85 0.44
CA ALA A 31 5.33 22.89 -0.53
C ALA A 31 5.43 24.12 -1.45
N ALA A 32 5.79 25.30 -0.92
CA ALA A 32 6.01 26.50 -1.73
C ALA A 32 7.19 26.36 -2.70
N ILE A 33 8.32 25.79 -2.25
CA ILE A 33 9.48 25.51 -3.11
C ILE A 33 9.08 24.54 -4.23
N PHE A 34 8.38 23.45 -3.88
CA PHE A 34 7.89 22.48 -4.86
C PHE A 34 6.92 23.13 -5.85
N LEU A 35 5.99 23.96 -5.39
CA LEU A 35 5.04 24.67 -6.23
C LEU A 35 5.75 25.62 -7.21
N VAL A 36 6.73 26.39 -6.75
CA VAL A 36 7.56 27.26 -7.60
C VAL A 36 8.28 26.44 -8.66
N PHE A 37 8.86 25.30 -8.28
CA PHE A 37 9.50 24.38 -9.24
C PHE A 37 8.51 23.87 -10.28
N VAL A 38 7.31 23.47 -9.88
CA VAL A 38 6.27 22.98 -10.80
C VAL A 38 5.82 24.10 -11.75
N ILE A 39 5.48 25.28 -11.22
CA ILE A 39 4.98 26.43 -11.99
C ILE A 39 6.05 26.95 -12.99
N SER A 40 7.34 26.84 -12.63
CA SER A 40 8.42 27.21 -13.56
C SER A 40 8.50 26.32 -14.81
N ARG A 41 7.85 25.14 -14.79
CA ARG A 41 7.87 24.14 -15.88
C ARG A 41 6.53 23.92 -16.55
N VAL A 42 5.44 24.12 -15.81
CA VAL A 42 4.07 23.87 -16.26
C VAL A 42 3.20 25.05 -15.88
N SER A 43 2.41 25.55 -16.80
CA SER A 43 1.53 26.69 -16.51
C SER A 43 0.43 26.30 -15.51
N ILE A 44 -0.04 27.26 -14.72
CA ILE A 44 -1.14 27.04 -13.77
C ILE A 44 -2.39 26.53 -14.50
N ASN A 45 -2.68 27.05 -15.69
CA ASN A 45 -3.82 26.59 -16.49
C ASN A 45 -3.67 25.13 -16.91
N GLU A 46 -2.47 24.69 -17.29
CA GLU A 46 -2.20 23.27 -17.59
C GLU A 46 -2.39 22.38 -16.37
N ILE A 47 -1.99 22.83 -15.19
CA ILE A 47 -2.23 22.08 -13.93
C ILE A 47 -3.75 21.90 -13.71
N PHE A 48 -4.51 22.97 -13.76
CA PHE A 48 -5.97 22.90 -13.50
C PHE A 48 -6.72 22.13 -14.58
N SER A 49 -6.35 22.26 -15.83
CA SER A 49 -7.00 21.52 -16.94
C SER A 49 -6.71 20.01 -16.89
N ASN A 50 -5.56 19.62 -16.31
CA ASN A 50 -5.21 18.21 -16.14
C ASN A 50 -5.67 17.61 -14.79
N LEU A 51 -6.11 18.42 -13.83
CA LEU A 51 -6.56 17.95 -12.52
C LEU A 51 -7.67 16.89 -12.61
N PRO A 52 -8.69 16.99 -13.48
CA PRO A 52 -9.71 15.96 -13.63
C PRO A 52 -9.13 14.58 -14.01
N TYR A 53 -8.07 14.55 -14.84
CA TYR A 53 -7.44 13.29 -15.25
C TYR A 53 -6.59 12.65 -14.14
N LEU A 54 -6.09 13.46 -13.20
CA LEU A 54 -5.36 12.98 -12.02
C LEU A 54 -6.29 12.47 -10.93
N LEU A 55 -7.48 13.09 -10.80
CA LEU A 55 -8.44 12.77 -9.73
C LEU A 55 -9.49 11.75 -10.15
N ALA A 56 -9.76 11.60 -11.44
CA ALA A 56 -10.75 10.66 -11.95
C ALA A 56 -10.06 9.43 -12.52
N ASP A 57 -10.19 8.32 -11.81
CA ASP A 57 -9.82 7.00 -12.31
C ASP A 57 -11.06 6.34 -12.92
N PRO A 58 -11.10 6.07 -14.24
CA PRO A 58 -12.27 5.44 -14.87
C PRO A 58 -12.47 3.99 -14.44
N ASP A 59 -11.41 3.31 -13.97
CA ASP A 59 -11.48 1.92 -13.53
C ASP A 59 -12.06 1.80 -12.11
N HIS A 60 -12.13 2.91 -11.38
CA HIS A 60 -12.67 2.92 -10.03
C HIS A 60 -13.81 3.94 -9.90
N PRO A 61 -15.05 3.50 -9.65
CA PRO A 61 -16.19 4.39 -9.55
C PRO A 61 -15.98 5.42 -8.43
N GLN A 62 -16.28 6.67 -8.73
CA GLN A 62 -16.22 7.74 -7.74
C GLN A 62 -17.30 7.52 -6.67
N MET A 63 -16.85 7.39 -5.43
CA MET A 63 -17.73 7.21 -4.27
C MET A 63 -17.72 8.47 -3.41
N GLY A 64 -18.90 8.88 -2.93
CA GLY A 64 -18.99 9.91 -1.90
C GLY A 64 -18.35 9.46 -0.57
N PHE A 65 -18.02 10.42 0.30
CA PHE A 65 -17.31 10.16 1.57
C PHE A 65 -17.93 9.03 2.40
N MET A 66 -19.24 9.08 2.64
CA MET A 66 -19.93 8.05 3.45
C MET A 66 -19.94 6.68 2.77
N ALA A 67 -20.05 6.65 1.45
CA ALA A 67 -19.98 5.42 0.68
C ALA A 67 -18.58 4.81 0.79
N LYS A 68 -17.50 5.61 0.70
CA LYS A 68 -16.11 5.16 0.91
C LYS A 68 -15.87 4.64 2.32
N MET A 69 -16.37 5.32 3.34
CA MET A 69 -16.28 4.84 4.73
C MET A 69 -16.95 3.47 4.89
N ASN A 70 -18.20 3.36 4.40
CA ASN A 70 -18.91 2.07 4.46
C ASN A 70 -18.16 0.99 3.68
N TYR A 71 -17.64 1.30 2.50
CA TYR A 71 -16.86 0.40 1.67
C TYR A 71 -15.60 -0.08 2.39
N TYR A 72 -14.84 0.82 3.03
CA TYR A 72 -13.65 0.47 3.79
C TYR A 72 -13.96 -0.54 4.91
N PHE A 73 -14.97 -0.24 5.76
CA PHE A 73 -15.35 -1.15 6.83
C PHE A 73 -15.95 -2.46 6.33
N LYS A 74 -16.75 -2.41 5.26
CA LYS A 74 -17.30 -3.60 4.63
C LYS A 74 -16.18 -4.52 4.13
N THR A 75 -15.18 -3.98 3.47
CA THR A 75 -14.05 -4.78 2.94
C THR A 75 -13.13 -5.34 4.03
N ILE A 76 -13.07 -4.73 5.22
CA ILE A 76 -12.42 -5.36 6.39
C ILE A 76 -13.19 -6.62 6.81
N VAL A 77 -14.50 -6.53 6.92
CA VAL A 77 -15.34 -7.66 7.36
C VAL A 77 -15.37 -8.77 6.31
N GLU A 78 -15.35 -8.40 5.03
CA GLU A 78 -15.47 -9.30 3.89
C GLU A 78 -14.14 -9.79 3.32
N CYS A 79 -12.99 -9.34 3.86
CA CYS A 79 -11.67 -9.75 3.36
C CYS A 79 -11.45 -11.27 3.43
N HIS A 80 -12.21 -11.96 4.26
CA HIS A 80 -12.34 -13.43 4.30
C HIS A 80 -13.71 -13.82 4.83
N THR A 81 -14.33 -14.88 4.30
CA THR A 81 -15.70 -15.33 4.64
C THR A 81 -15.96 -15.45 6.15
N HIS A 82 -14.95 -15.84 6.92
CA HIS A 82 -15.06 -16.06 8.36
C HIS A 82 -14.42 -14.98 9.21
N PHE A 83 -13.80 -13.96 8.61
CA PHE A 83 -13.04 -12.94 9.35
C PHE A 83 -13.92 -12.13 10.31
N LYS A 84 -15.20 -11.95 10.01
CA LYS A 84 -16.18 -11.35 10.93
C LYS A 84 -16.22 -12.03 12.29
N TYR A 85 -16.07 -13.35 12.36
CA TYR A 85 -16.07 -14.08 13.63
C TYR A 85 -14.79 -13.83 14.42
N VAL A 86 -13.66 -13.68 13.73
CA VAL A 86 -12.39 -13.28 14.36
C VAL A 86 -12.50 -11.87 14.94
N LEU A 87 -13.08 -10.93 14.22
CA LEU A 87 -13.33 -9.58 14.71
C LEU A 87 -14.26 -9.59 15.93
N MET A 88 -15.32 -10.39 15.91
CA MET A 88 -16.23 -10.54 17.04
C MET A 88 -15.52 -11.15 18.26
N ALA A 89 -14.73 -12.21 18.07
CA ALA A 89 -13.96 -12.85 19.14
C ALA A 89 -12.95 -11.86 19.75
N TYR A 90 -12.24 -11.10 18.92
CA TYR A 90 -11.34 -10.07 19.42
C TYR A 90 -12.08 -8.93 20.11
N GLY A 91 -13.19 -8.47 19.55
CA GLY A 91 -14.05 -7.44 20.17
C GLY A 91 -14.54 -7.86 21.55
N ALA A 92 -15.03 -9.10 21.68
CA ALA A 92 -15.44 -9.66 22.96
C ALA A 92 -14.27 -9.73 23.97
N THR A 93 -13.11 -10.23 23.52
CA THR A 93 -11.89 -10.27 24.34
C THR A 93 -11.47 -8.87 24.78
N ALA A 94 -11.50 -7.88 23.89
CA ALA A 94 -11.15 -6.50 24.20
C ALA A 94 -12.11 -5.87 25.20
N ILE A 95 -13.43 -6.11 25.07
CA ILE A 95 -14.45 -5.62 26.00
C ILE A 95 -14.20 -6.23 27.40
N VAL A 96 -14.02 -7.54 27.48
CA VAL A 96 -13.75 -8.23 28.76
C VAL A 96 -12.47 -7.69 29.38
N MET A 97 -11.39 -7.55 28.61
CA MET A 97 -10.12 -6.98 29.08
C MET A 97 -10.27 -5.53 29.59
N LEU A 98 -11.07 -4.70 28.93
CA LEU A 98 -11.28 -3.31 29.35
C LEU A 98 -12.12 -3.20 30.61
N LEU A 99 -13.09 -4.09 30.79
CA LEU A 99 -13.96 -4.16 31.99
C LEU A 99 -13.26 -4.82 33.18
N ASP A 100 -12.25 -5.66 32.93
CA ASP A 100 -11.51 -6.34 33.99
C ASP A 100 -10.63 -5.34 34.77
N ARG A 101 -11.04 -5.08 36.00
CA ARG A 101 -10.29 -4.22 36.93
C ARG A 101 -8.92 -4.81 37.30
N LYS A 102 -8.77 -6.12 37.22
CA LYS A 102 -7.54 -6.87 37.52
C LYS A 102 -6.75 -7.27 36.27
N ARG A 103 -7.05 -6.67 35.11
CA ARG A 103 -6.43 -7.03 33.82
C ARG A 103 -4.89 -7.09 33.83
N LYS A 104 -4.26 -6.32 34.72
CA LYS A 104 -2.80 -6.36 34.87
C LYS A 104 -2.32 -7.64 35.57
N GLN A 105 -3.14 -8.27 36.36
CA GLN A 105 -2.90 -9.58 36.98
C GLN A 105 -3.18 -10.70 35.98
N HIS A 106 -4.07 -10.48 35.02
CA HIS A 106 -4.49 -11.44 33.99
C HIS A 106 -3.75 -11.27 32.64
N ARG A 107 -2.58 -10.62 32.63
CA ARG A 107 -1.82 -10.30 31.38
C ARG A 107 -1.56 -11.53 30.52
N SER A 108 -1.14 -12.63 31.12
CA SER A 108 -0.85 -13.89 30.42
C SER A 108 -2.08 -14.44 29.71
N VAL A 109 -3.24 -14.40 30.35
CA VAL A 109 -4.50 -14.90 29.79
C VAL A 109 -4.89 -14.09 28.55
N TYR A 110 -4.86 -12.76 28.64
CA TYR A 110 -5.20 -11.90 27.50
C TYR A 110 -4.21 -12.03 26.36
N LEU A 111 -2.91 -12.19 26.65
CA LEU A 111 -1.92 -12.47 25.62
C LEU A 111 -2.17 -13.79 24.91
N ILE A 112 -2.49 -14.87 25.66
CA ILE A 112 -2.81 -16.17 25.08
C ILE A 112 -4.04 -16.06 24.18
N LEU A 113 -5.12 -15.46 24.68
CA LEU A 113 -6.37 -15.32 23.93
C LEU A 113 -6.15 -14.51 22.64
N THR A 114 -5.50 -13.35 22.75
CA THR A 114 -5.23 -12.52 21.57
C THR A 114 -4.28 -13.21 20.58
N SER A 115 -3.23 -13.88 21.07
CA SER A 115 -2.33 -14.65 20.21
C SER A 115 -3.07 -15.77 19.48
N ALA A 116 -3.96 -16.50 20.15
CA ALA A 116 -4.76 -17.54 19.53
C ALA A 116 -5.68 -16.97 18.42
N ILE A 117 -6.34 -15.84 18.66
CA ILE A 117 -7.19 -15.16 17.68
C ILE A 117 -6.36 -14.72 16.49
N VAL A 118 -5.17 -14.16 16.70
CA VAL A 118 -4.30 -13.70 15.60
C VAL A 118 -3.71 -14.87 14.83
N ILE A 119 -3.29 -15.95 15.49
CA ILE A 119 -2.85 -17.19 14.83
C ILE A 119 -3.98 -17.75 13.96
N LEU A 120 -5.20 -17.82 14.48
CA LEU A 120 -6.36 -18.27 13.71
C LEU A 120 -6.58 -17.37 12.48
N SER A 121 -6.47 -16.06 12.64
CA SER A 121 -6.58 -15.11 11.52
C SER A 121 -5.55 -15.38 10.43
N LEU A 122 -4.28 -15.59 10.82
CA LEU A 122 -3.20 -15.88 9.86
C LEU A 122 -3.42 -17.19 9.12
N VAL A 123 -3.88 -18.24 9.84
CA VAL A 123 -4.22 -19.51 9.21
C VAL A 123 -5.38 -19.36 8.23
N MET A 124 -6.38 -18.54 8.55
CA MET A 124 -7.51 -18.24 7.65
C MET A 124 -7.07 -17.50 6.39
N PHE A 125 -6.10 -16.60 6.47
CA PHE A 125 -5.56 -15.90 5.31
C PHE A 125 -4.58 -16.74 4.48
N MET A 126 -4.10 -17.86 5.00
CA MET A 126 -3.12 -18.70 4.30
C MET A 126 -3.51 -19.10 2.86
N PRO A 127 -4.76 -19.50 2.56
CA PRO A 127 -5.17 -19.82 1.19
C PRO A 127 -5.17 -18.63 0.22
N THR A 128 -5.19 -17.40 0.73
CA THR A 128 -5.25 -16.16 -0.06
C THR A 128 -3.88 -15.51 -0.28
N MET A 129 -2.81 -16.14 0.21
CA MET A 129 -1.44 -15.57 0.12
C MET A 129 -0.92 -15.45 -1.30
N THR A 130 -1.42 -16.27 -2.23
CA THR A 130 -1.04 -16.24 -3.65
C THR A 130 -1.82 -15.21 -4.46
N SER A 131 -2.64 -14.39 -3.81
CA SER A 131 -3.48 -13.37 -4.43
C SER A 131 -3.15 -11.97 -3.91
N VAL A 132 -3.82 -10.95 -4.47
CA VAL A 132 -3.74 -9.55 -4.01
C VAL A 132 -4.09 -9.36 -2.53
N TYR A 133 -4.72 -10.35 -1.90
CA TYR A 133 -5.15 -10.31 -0.50
C TYR A 133 -4.02 -10.53 0.51
N TYR A 134 -2.81 -10.88 0.09
CA TYR A 134 -1.69 -11.20 1.00
C TYR A 134 -1.32 -10.06 1.96
N ASN A 135 -1.57 -8.81 1.60
CA ASN A 135 -1.32 -7.68 2.49
C ASN A 135 -2.21 -7.67 3.73
N ALA A 136 -3.39 -8.32 3.67
CA ALA A 136 -4.31 -8.40 4.81
C ALA A 136 -3.71 -9.13 6.02
N ILE A 137 -2.69 -9.97 5.84
CA ILE A 137 -1.99 -10.63 6.94
C ILE A 137 -1.29 -9.66 7.91
N MET A 138 -1.05 -8.43 7.50
CA MET A 138 -0.48 -7.40 8.37
C MET A 138 -1.48 -6.89 9.42
N PHE A 139 -2.77 -6.91 9.10
CA PHE A 139 -3.79 -6.31 9.95
C PHE A 139 -3.97 -6.99 11.31
N PRO A 140 -3.97 -8.33 11.44
CA PRO A 140 -4.19 -8.99 12.74
C PRO A 140 -3.16 -8.63 13.82
N MET A 141 -1.93 -8.25 13.47
CA MET A 141 -0.91 -7.81 14.43
C MET A 141 -1.30 -6.55 15.19
N ILE A 142 -2.20 -5.73 14.64
CA ILE A 142 -2.75 -4.55 15.32
C ILE A 142 -3.49 -4.98 16.61
N PHE A 143 -4.16 -6.12 16.60
CA PHE A 143 -4.84 -6.66 17.78
C PHE A 143 -3.86 -6.95 18.91
N MET A 144 -2.72 -7.57 18.59
CA MET A 144 -1.65 -7.79 19.56
C MET A 144 -1.08 -6.47 20.09
N GLY A 145 -0.89 -5.49 19.22
CA GLY A 145 -0.40 -4.17 19.60
C GLY A 145 -1.33 -3.46 20.59
N ILE A 146 -2.64 -3.44 20.30
CA ILE A 146 -3.64 -2.85 21.19
C ILE A 146 -3.65 -3.57 22.54
N THR A 147 -3.68 -4.91 22.53
CA THR A 147 -3.67 -5.72 23.74
C THR A 147 -2.43 -5.43 24.59
N ALA A 148 -1.25 -5.45 23.98
CA ALA A 148 0.00 -5.17 24.67
C ALA A 148 0.03 -3.74 25.23
N TYR A 149 -0.41 -2.75 24.47
CA TYR A 149 -0.51 -1.37 24.93
C TYR A 149 -1.46 -1.22 26.12
N VAL A 150 -2.64 -1.86 26.07
CA VAL A 150 -3.65 -1.77 27.16
C VAL A 150 -3.13 -2.43 28.43
N LEU A 151 -2.43 -3.56 28.33
CA LEU A 151 -1.92 -4.33 29.47
C LEU A 151 -0.63 -3.75 30.07
N SER A 152 0.18 -3.02 29.31
CA SER A 152 1.43 -2.42 29.79
C SER A 152 1.18 -1.36 30.86
N GLU A 153 2.07 -1.26 31.85
CA GLU A 153 2.10 -0.19 32.85
C GLU A 153 2.74 1.08 32.31
N ASN A 154 3.84 0.89 31.62
CA ASN A 154 4.60 1.97 30.98
C ASN A 154 4.01 2.29 29.61
N LYS A 155 3.01 3.20 29.60
CA LYS A 155 2.33 3.60 28.36
C LYS A 155 3.24 4.45 27.49
N GLN A 156 3.63 3.92 26.35
CA GLN A 156 4.33 4.69 25.32
C GLN A 156 3.32 5.49 24.48
N ARG A 157 2.75 6.53 25.06
CA ARG A 157 1.65 7.31 24.46
C ARG A 157 2.06 8.00 23.17
N GLU A 158 3.28 8.48 23.11
CA GLU A 158 3.83 9.15 21.92
C GLU A 158 3.93 8.19 20.75
N LEU A 159 4.50 7.01 20.97
CA LEU A 159 4.60 5.97 19.94
C LEU A 159 3.20 5.48 19.51
N PHE A 160 2.27 5.37 20.45
CA PHE A 160 0.89 5.00 20.14
C PHE A 160 0.23 6.05 19.23
N ALA A 161 0.34 7.33 19.56
CA ALA A 161 -0.27 8.40 18.78
C ALA A 161 0.46 8.64 17.44
N SER A 162 1.80 8.70 17.44
CA SER A 162 2.58 9.12 16.28
C SER A 162 2.86 8.01 15.25
N LEU A 163 2.82 6.75 15.66
CA LEU A 163 3.14 5.64 14.76
C LEU A 163 1.97 4.66 14.63
N PHE A 164 1.40 4.22 15.77
CA PHE A 164 0.36 3.19 15.75
C PHE A 164 -0.95 3.73 15.16
N VAL A 165 -1.46 4.83 15.68
CA VAL A 165 -2.72 5.44 15.22
C VAL A 165 -2.57 6.00 13.81
N LEU A 166 -1.45 6.69 13.51
CA LEU A 166 -1.21 7.23 12.18
C LEU A 166 -1.08 6.14 11.11
N GLY A 167 -0.52 4.97 11.42
CA GLY A 167 -0.47 3.85 10.48
C GLY A 167 -1.87 3.34 10.09
N ILE A 168 -2.82 3.30 11.04
CA ILE A 168 -4.22 2.96 10.74
C ILE A 168 -4.86 4.05 9.89
N PHE A 169 -4.71 5.33 10.26
CA PHE A 169 -5.24 6.43 9.46
C PHE A 169 -4.67 6.49 8.05
N TYR A 170 -3.40 6.12 7.88
CA TYR A 170 -2.78 6.06 6.57
C TYR A 170 -3.42 4.98 5.68
N SER A 171 -3.77 3.81 6.23
CA SER A 171 -4.54 2.79 5.52
C SER A 171 -5.90 3.32 5.06
N VAL A 172 -6.61 4.05 5.94
CA VAL A 172 -7.87 4.71 5.58
C VAL A 172 -7.66 5.73 4.46
N ALA A 173 -6.65 6.59 4.59
CA ALA A 173 -6.35 7.62 3.60
C ALA A 173 -6.02 7.02 2.22
N LEU A 174 -5.25 5.93 2.16
CA LEU A 174 -4.98 5.21 0.93
C LEU A 174 -6.24 4.63 0.31
N CYS A 175 -7.14 4.04 1.09
CA CYS A 175 -8.42 3.56 0.60
C CYS A 175 -9.25 4.71 0.00
N PHE A 176 -9.25 5.88 0.65
CA PHE A 176 -10.00 7.05 0.17
C PHE A 176 -9.41 7.67 -1.10
N SER A 177 -8.08 7.69 -1.21
CA SER A 177 -7.38 8.30 -2.35
C SER A 177 -7.32 7.40 -3.58
N SER A 178 -7.23 6.08 -3.38
CA SER A 178 -7.01 5.12 -4.46
C SER A 178 -8.23 4.30 -4.85
N ASN A 179 -9.34 4.41 -4.11
CA ASN A 179 -10.51 3.51 -4.23
C ASN A 179 -10.16 2.01 -4.12
N GLN A 180 -9.00 1.69 -3.54
CA GLN A 180 -8.55 0.31 -3.37
C GLN A 180 -9.23 -0.35 -2.18
N TYR A 181 -9.39 -1.67 -2.27
CA TYR A 181 -9.92 -2.47 -1.18
C TYR A 181 -9.00 -2.47 0.04
N PHE A 182 -9.57 -2.72 1.23
CA PHE A 182 -8.80 -2.80 2.47
C PHE A 182 -7.59 -3.74 2.38
N TYR A 183 -7.73 -4.89 1.76
CA TYR A 183 -6.62 -5.86 1.65
C TYR A 183 -5.42 -5.31 0.86
N VAL A 184 -5.61 -4.38 -0.06
CA VAL A 184 -4.51 -3.68 -0.75
C VAL A 184 -3.92 -2.61 0.14
N THR A 185 -4.77 -1.82 0.81
CA THR A 185 -4.34 -0.71 1.66
C THR A 185 -3.82 -1.16 3.02
N ALA A 186 -4.03 -2.43 3.39
CA ALA A 186 -3.53 -2.99 4.66
C ALA A 186 -2.00 -2.92 4.80
N MET A 187 -1.25 -2.83 3.70
CA MET A 187 0.19 -2.59 3.74
C MET A 187 0.56 -1.28 4.43
N ALA A 188 -0.33 -0.28 4.42
CA ALA A 188 -0.14 0.97 5.13
C ALA A 188 -0.14 0.80 6.67
N CYS A 189 -0.68 -0.31 7.17
CA CYS A 189 -0.62 -0.67 8.57
C CYS A 189 0.79 -1.11 9.04
N THR A 190 1.80 -1.11 8.16
CA THR A 190 3.18 -1.47 8.53
C THR A 190 3.72 -0.64 9.70
N ALA A 191 3.44 0.66 9.72
CA ALA A 191 3.83 1.53 10.83
C ALA A 191 3.16 1.10 12.15
N SER A 192 1.87 0.77 12.11
CA SER A 192 1.14 0.23 13.27
C SER A 192 1.69 -1.12 13.71
N ASN A 193 2.12 -1.97 12.79
CA ASN A 193 2.75 -3.25 13.12
C ASN A 193 4.11 -3.07 13.80
N ILE A 194 4.95 -2.16 13.32
CA ILE A 194 6.23 -1.84 13.98
C ILE A 194 5.97 -1.38 15.43
N ALA A 195 5.01 -0.47 15.63
CA ALA A 195 4.63 -0.06 16.97
C ALA A 195 4.09 -1.22 17.81
N SER A 196 3.32 -2.14 17.22
CA SER A 196 2.81 -3.33 17.89
C SER A 196 3.93 -4.23 18.42
N PHE A 197 4.97 -4.47 17.63
CA PHE A 197 6.14 -5.24 18.08
C PHE A 197 6.85 -4.57 19.26
N VAL A 198 6.98 -3.24 19.23
CA VAL A 198 7.57 -2.49 20.35
C VAL A 198 6.72 -2.63 21.63
N PHE A 199 5.38 -2.50 21.51
CA PHE A 199 4.47 -2.67 22.66
C PHE A 199 4.53 -4.07 23.24
N ILE A 200 4.56 -5.10 22.40
CA ILE A 200 4.72 -6.50 22.82
C ILE A 200 6.04 -6.69 23.57
N GLY A 201 7.14 -6.18 22.99
CA GLY A 201 8.47 -6.27 23.60
C GLY A 201 8.54 -5.59 24.98
N ASN A 202 7.88 -4.44 25.13
CA ASN A 202 7.82 -3.74 26.42
C ASN A 202 6.96 -4.50 27.45
N LEU A 203 5.80 -5.01 27.05
CA LEU A 203 4.96 -5.81 27.93
C LEU A 203 5.70 -7.06 28.42
N ILE A 204 6.42 -7.75 27.52
CA ILE A 204 7.23 -8.91 27.90
C ILE A 204 8.33 -8.55 28.91
N LYS A 205 9.01 -7.40 28.71
CA LYS A 205 10.01 -6.90 29.68
C LYS A 205 9.37 -6.62 31.03
N GLU A 206 8.22 -5.95 31.06
CA GLU A 206 7.49 -5.69 32.32
C GLU A 206 7.09 -6.98 33.03
N MET A 207 6.55 -7.96 32.29
CA MET A 207 6.18 -9.26 32.84
C MET A 207 7.36 -10.08 33.35
N LYS A 208 8.55 -9.88 32.80
CA LYS A 208 9.79 -10.51 33.32
C LYS A 208 10.30 -9.82 34.57
N ALA A 209 10.24 -8.48 34.62
CA ALA A 209 10.77 -7.69 35.71
C ALA A 209 9.92 -7.80 37.01
N ASN A 210 8.62 -8.03 36.88
CA ASN A 210 7.68 -8.12 38.02
C ASN A 210 7.12 -9.55 38.18
N PRO A 211 7.91 -10.50 38.71
CA PRO A 211 7.46 -11.88 38.86
C PRO A 211 6.30 -12.04 39.85
N ASP A 212 6.16 -11.13 40.81
CA ASP A 212 5.14 -11.18 41.87
C ASP A 212 3.72 -10.76 41.42
N ASN A 213 3.59 -10.18 40.24
CA ASN A 213 2.29 -9.86 39.61
C ASN A 213 1.65 -11.08 38.91
N LEU A 214 2.08 -12.26 39.26
CA LEU A 214 1.64 -13.54 38.69
C LEU A 214 0.49 -14.13 39.54
N ASP A 215 -0.71 -13.75 39.24
CA ASP A 215 -1.87 -14.37 39.85
C ASP A 215 -2.21 -15.75 39.27
N TYR A 216 -1.58 -16.11 38.18
CA TYR A 216 -1.75 -17.42 37.55
C TYR A 216 -0.43 -18.17 37.52
N ALA A 217 -0.55 -19.47 37.67
CA ALA A 217 0.59 -20.39 37.74
C ALA A 217 1.64 -20.09 36.69
N VAL A 218 2.89 -20.18 37.06
CA VAL A 218 4.09 -20.03 36.19
C VAL A 218 3.89 -20.58 34.76
N PRO A 219 3.17 -21.72 34.55
CA PRO A 219 2.86 -22.24 33.22
C PRO A 219 2.16 -21.26 32.28
N CYS A 220 1.18 -20.47 32.76
CA CYS A 220 0.46 -19.51 31.88
C CYS A 220 1.37 -18.41 31.33
N LYS A 221 2.34 -17.95 32.13
CA LYS A 221 3.31 -16.95 31.69
C LYS A 221 4.21 -17.51 30.58
N TYR A 222 4.73 -18.72 30.76
CA TYR A 222 5.55 -19.36 29.74
C TYR A 222 4.74 -19.66 28.48
N LEU A 223 3.51 -20.15 28.62
CA LEU A 223 2.62 -20.37 27.49
C LEU A 223 2.35 -19.06 26.71
N ALA A 224 2.08 -17.95 27.39
CA ALA A 224 1.90 -16.65 26.75
C ALA A 224 3.16 -16.22 25.95
N PHE A 225 4.36 -16.41 26.49
CA PHE A 225 5.59 -16.09 25.79
C PHE A 225 5.82 -17.00 24.58
N VAL A 226 5.59 -18.31 24.72
CA VAL A 226 5.73 -19.27 23.62
C VAL A 226 4.74 -18.95 22.50
N MET A 227 3.47 -18.71 22.82
CA MET A 227 2.46 -18.36 21.83
C MET A 227 2.79 -17.02 21.13
N THR A 228 3.26 -16.02 21.87
CA THR A 228 3.66 -14.74 21.29
C THR A 228 4.88 -14.90 20.38
N ALA A 229 5.88 -15.68 20.80
CA ALA A 229 7.06 -15.97 19.98
C ALA A 229 6.69 -16.74 18.71
N PHE A 230 5.84 -17.76 18.85
CA PHE A 230 5.30 -18.53 17.71
C PHE A 230 4.56 -17.63 16.73
N LEU A 231 3.69 -16.74 17.21
CA LEU A 231 2.98 -15.79 16.39
C LEU A 231 3.93 -14.87 15.59
N ILE A 232 4.98 -14.34 16.23
CA ILE A 232 5.97 -13.47 15.57
C ILE A 232 6.71 -14.25 14.48
N ILE A 233 7.14 -15.48 14.78
CA ILE A 233 7.81 -16.36 13.81
C ILE A 233 6.87 -16.69 12.65
N LEU A 234 5.63 -17.07 12.94
CA LEU A 234 4.63 -17.39 11.93
C LEU A 234 4.37 -16.18 11.00
N GLN A 235 4.20 -14.99 11.57
CA GLN A 235 4.03 -13.75 10.80
C GLN A 235 5.24 -13.47 9.91
N ALA A 236 6.46 -13.63 10.43
CA ALA A 236 7.69 -13.44 9.67
C ALA A 236 7.81 -14.45 8.53
N CYS A 237 7.55 -15.74 8.81
CA CYS A 237 7.55 -16.79 7.79
C CYS A 237 6.56 -16.50 6.68
N PHE A 238 5.33 -16.08 7.02
CA PHE A 238 4.33 -15.72 6.03
C PHE A 238 4.75 -14.55 5.15
N GLN A 239 5.32 -13.49 5.75
CA GLN A 239 5.79 -12.33 4.99
C GLN A 239 6.94 -12.71 4.04
N ILE A 240 7.87 -13.54 4.49
CA ILE A 240 9.00 -14.00 3.66
C ILE A 240 8.48 -14.86 2.51
N THR A 241 7.60 -15.82 2.79
CA THR A 241 7.04 -16.72 1.77
C THR A 241 6.29 -15.94 0.71
N VAL A 242 5.39 -15.04 1.12
CA VAL A 242 4.62 -14.21 0.18
C VAL A 242 5.54 -13.36 -0.69
N LYS A 243 6.58 -12.75 -0.12
CA LYS A 243 7.54 -11.96 -0.91
C LYS A 243 8.41 -12.80 -1.83
N ALA A 244 8.68 -14.04 -1.48
CA ALA A 244 9.40 -14.98 -2.35
C ALA A 244 8.53 -15.51 -3.50
N GLU A 245 7.22 -15.70 -3.26
CA GLU A 245 6.27 -16.20 -4.27
C GLU A 245 5.77 -15.09 -5.21
N HIS A 246 5.72 -13.85 -4.73
CA HIS A 246 5.18 -12.69 -5.49
C HIS A 246 6.17 -11.53 -5.47
N CYS A 247 7.33 -11.73 -6.08
CA CYS A 247 8.37 -10.71 -6.12
C CYS A 247 7.93 -9.57 -7.06
N PHE A 248 7.53 -8.43 -6.48
CA PHE A 248 7.12 -7.21 -7.21
C PHE A 248 6.04 -7.43 -8.29
N TRP A 249 5.14 -8.39 -8.10
CA TRP A 249 4.12 -8.78 -9.10
C TRP A 249 4.70 -9.34 -10.40
N ASP A 250 5.99 -9.63 -10.42
CA ASP A 250 6.63 -10.26 -11.58
C ASP A 250 6.42 -11.78 -11.54
N SER A 251 7.12 -12.45 -10.64
CA SER A 251 7.07 -13.91 -10.54
C SER A 251 7.67 -14.39 -9.21
N GLU A 252 7.71 -15.71 -9.02
CA GLU A 252 8.41 -16.30 -7.89
C GLU A 252 9.92 -15.96 -7.95
N LEU A 253 10.53 -15.68 -6.82
CA LEU A 253 11.95 -15.31 -6.72
C LEU A 253 12.89 -16.28 -7.45
N LYS A 254 12.57 -17.60 -7.41
CA LYS A 254 13.35 -18.64 -8.09
C LYS A 254 13.29 -18.56 -9.62
N GLN A 255 12.29 -17.90 -10.19
CA GLN A 255 12.10 -17.72 -11.64
C GLN A 255 12.78 -16.46 -12.17
N LEU A 256 13.22 -15.54 -11.27
CA LEU A 256 13.95 -14.33 -11.63
C LEU A 256 15.42 -14.65 -11.89
N THR A 257 15.70 -15.37 -12.96
CA THR A 257 17.03 -15.90 -13.26
C THR A 257 17.80 -15.10 -14.29
N GLN A 258 17.11 -14.32 -15.12
CA GLN A 258 17.71 -13.55 -16.20
C GLN A 258 17.97 -12.10 -15.78
N THR A 259 19.15 -11.61 -16.11
CA THR A 259 19.51 -10.18 -15.91
C THR A 259 19.40 -9.45 -17.24
N ILE A 260 18.69 -8.33 -17.26
CA ILE A 260 18.59 -7.44 -18.41
C ILE A 260 19.96 -6.81 -18.69
N GLN A 261 20.40 -6.85 -19.94
CA GLN A 261 21.76 -6.45 -20.35
C GLN A 261 21.83 -5.02 -20.91
N ASN A 262 20.73 -4.51 -21.49
CA ASN A 262 20.71 -3.28 -22.24
C ASN A 262 19.69 -2.28 -21.69
N GLY A 263 19.83 -1.03 -22.05
CA GLY A 263 18.91 0.05 -21.73
C GLY A 263 18.82 0.43 -20.26
N PRO A 264 17.85 1.27 -19.90
CA PRO A 264 17.65 1.78 -18.54
C PRO A 264 17.37 0.71 -17.47
N ALA A 265 16.83 -0.44 -17.90
CA ALA A 265 16.57 -1.57 -16.99
C ALA A 265 17.79 -2.50 -16.79
N LYS A 266 18.96 -2.17 -17.34
CA LYS A 266 20.18 -2.95 -17.20
C LYS A 266 20.51 -3.26 -15.74
N GLY A 267 20.77 -4.54 -15.46
CA GLY A 267 21.08 -5.03 -14.12
C GLY A 267 19.88 -5.53 -13.32
N ILE A 268 18.65 -5.27 -13.78
CA ILE A 268 17.43 -5.80 -13.15
C ILE A 268 17.34 -7.29 -13.47
N LYS A 269 17.09 -8.10 -12.43
CA LYS A 269 16.76 -9.53 -12.58
C LYS A 269 15.25 -9.72 -12.73
N THR A 270 14.86 -10.48 -13.72
CA THR A 270 13.46 -10.83 -14.01
C THR A 270 13.37 -12.25 -14.59
N THR A 271 12.21 -12.66 -15.05
CA THR A 271 12.03 -13.92 -15.74
C THR A 271 12.70 -13.88 -17.12
N PRO A 272 13.11 -15.03 -17.70
CA PRO A 272 13.67 -15.06 -19.05
C PRO A 272 12.73 -14.43 -20.10
N ASN A 273 11.43 -14.71 -20.00
CA ASN A 273 10.43 -14.16 -20.91
C ASN A 273 10.32 -12.62 -20.82
N ASN A 274 10.28 -12.06 -19.61
CA ASN A 274 10.22 -10.61 -19.44
C ASN A 274 11.52 -9.93 -19.88
N ALA A 275 12.69 -10.55 -19.61
CA ALA A 275 13.97 -10.06 -20.08
C ALA A 275 14.02 -10.04 -21.63
N GLN A 276 13.63 -11.12 -22.28
CA GLN A 276 13.59 -11.22 -23.74
C GLN A 276 12.63 -10.19 -24.33
N THR A 277 11.42 -10.05 -23.77
CA THR A 277 10.45 -9.05 -24.22
C THR A 277 10.99 -7.63 -24.09
N TYR A 278 11.64 -7.31 -22.96
CA TYR A 278 12.25 -6.00 -22.76
C TYR A 278 13.38 -5.72 -23.78
N GLU A 279 14.31 -6.68 -23.95
CA GLU A 279 15.43 -6.54 -24.87
C GLU A 279 14.96 -6.37 -26.31
N GLN A 280 13.90 -7.10 -26.72
CA GLN A 280 13.30 -6.93 -28.04
C GLN A 280 12.70 -5.54 -28.23
N ILE A 281 11.88 -5.06 -27.28
CA ILE A 281 11.28 -3.72 -27.33
C ILE A 281 12.38 -2.64 -27.35
N TYR A 282 13.42 -2.81 -26.55
CA TYR A 282 14.55 -1.89 -26.52
C TYR A 282 15.30 -1.88 -27.85
N ALA A 283 15.52 -3.04 -28.46
CA ALA A 283 16.15 -3.15 -29.77
C ALA A 283 15.29 -2.51 -30.88
N ASP A 284 13.98 -2.77 -30.88
CA ASP A 284 13.04 -2.19 -31.83
C ASP A 284 13.05 -0.65 -31.75
N ILE A 285 12.98 -0.09 -30.55
CA ILE A 285 12.98 1.37 -30.36
C ILE A 285 14.35 1.95 -30.72
N SER A 286 15.44 1.25 -30.40
CA SER A 286 16.79 1.70 -30.72
C SER A 286 17.04 1.85 -32.21
N GLN A 287 16.36 1.10 -33.09
CA GLN A 287 16.41 1.26 -34.53
C GLN A 287 15.87 2.64 -34.99
N TYR A 288 14.98 3.21 -34.18
CA TYR A 288 14.33 4.49 -34.48
C TYR A 288 14.95 5.68 -33.74
N GLN A 289 16.13 5.54 -33.12
CA GLN A 289 16.79 6.62 -32.35
C GLN A 289 17.14 7.84 -33.25
N ASN A 290 17.26 7.66 -34.57
CA ASN A 290 17.51 8.73 -35.52
C ASN A 290 16.22 9.45 -35.97
N LEU A 291 15.04 9.01 -35.54
CA LEU A 291 13.81 9.71 -35.84
C LEU A 291 13.74 11.03 -35.07
N GLU A 292 13.06 11.97 -35.65
CA GLU A 292 12.76 13.22 -34.99
C GLU A 292 12.04 12.98 -33.68
N LYS A 293 12.58 13.56 -32.58
CA LYS A 293 12.00 13.38 -31.24
C LYS A 293 10.52 13.76 -31.22
N GLY A 294 9.71 12.89 -30.69
CA GLY A 294 8.28 13.07 -30.58
C GLY A 294 7.70 12.20 -29.47
N ASN A 295 6.47 12.48 -29.08
CA ASN A 295 5.80 11.69 -28.04
C ASN A 295 5.53 10.26 -28.53
N ILE A 296 5.68 9.27 -27.65
CA ILE A 296 5.37 7.88 -27.93
C ILE A 296 4.21 7.39 -27.06
N LEU A 297 3.32 6.61 -27.63
CA LEU A 297 2.25 5.88 -26.94
C LEU A 297 2.47 4.38 -27.13
N PHE A 298 2.51 3.64 -26.02
CA PHE A 298 2.55 2.18 -26.03
C PHE A 298 1.15 1.60 -25.83
N LEU A 299 0.70 0.80 -26.77
CA LEU A 299 -0.55 0.03 -26.65
C LEU A 299 -0.27 -1.36 -26.06
N THR A 300 0.10 -1.38 -24.78
CA THR A 300 0.38 -2.60 -24.03
C THR A 300 0.03 -2.39 -22.55
N GLN A 301 -0.36 -3.47 -21.87
CA GLN A 301 -0.56 -3.46 -20.41
C GLN A 301 0.78 -3.48 -19.63
N LYS A 302 1.91 -3.74 -20.31
CA LYS A 302 3.24 -3.80 -19.71
C LYS A 302 3.80 -2.40 -19.53
N THR A 303 3.46 -1.75 -18.43
CA THR A 303 3.83 -0.34 -18.15
C THR A 303 5.35 -0.08 -18.17
N TRP A 304 6.15 -1.09 -17.85
CA TRP A 304 7.61 -1.02 -17.85
C TRP A 304 8.22 -0.85 -19.27
N THR A 305 7.45 -1.05 -20.33
CA THR A 305 7.92 -0.83 -21.72
C THR A 305 8.34 0.61 -21.98
N TYR A 306 7.77 1.58 -21.25
CA TYR A 306 8.19 2.97 -21.31
C TYR A 306 9.64 3.19 -20.88
N LEU A 307 10.21 2.30 -20.06
CA LEU A 307 11.64 2.34 -19.72
C LEU A 307 12.54 2.11 -20.94
N ALA A 308 12.06 1.36 -21.93
CA ALA A 308 12.83 1.12 -23.16
C ALA A 308 12.90 2.34 -24.08
N ALA A 309 12.01 3.32 -23.90
CA ALA A 309 11.88 4.52 -24.71
C ALA A 309 12.39 5.77 -23.99
N GLU A 310 13.52 5.69 -23.31
CA GLU A 310 14.08 6.76 -22.46
C GLU A 310 14.15 8.14 -23.15
N ASP A 311 14.46 8.16 -24.43
CA ASP A 311 14.64 9.38 -25.21
C ASP A 311 13.32 9.98 -25.76
N PHE A 312 12.21 9.27 -25.62
CA PHE A 312 10.92 9.70 -26.14
C PHE A 312 10.00 10.20 -25.01
N PRO A 313 9.49 11.44 -25.12
CA PRO A 313 8.48 11.91 -24.19
C PRO A 313 7.20 11.06 -24.27
N TYR A 314 6.53 10.89 -23.14
CA TYR A 314 5.30 10.10 -23.10
C TYR A 314 4.12 10.84 -23.74
N GLY A 315 3.43 10.17 -24.66
CA GLY A 315 2.20 10.62 -25.30
C GLY A 315 0.94 10.29 -24.49
N THR A 316 1.05 10.13 -23.18
CA THR A 316 -0.07 9.76 -22.30
C THR A 316 0.05 10.44 -20.94
N LEU A 317 -1.05 10.51 -20.21
CA LEU A 317 -1.10 11.00 -18.83
C LEU A 317 -0.33 10.08 -17.87
N SER A 318 -0.42 8.77 -18.08
CA SER A 318 0.18 7.75 -17.24
C SER A 318 0.69 6.60 -18.10
N ALA A 319 1.77 5.96 -17.66
CA ALA A 319 2.23 4.71 -18.26
C ALA A 319 1.18 3.58 -18.09
N TYR A 320 0.29 3.71 -17.12
CA TYR A 320 -0.80 2.78 -16.88
C TYR A 320 -2.05 3.23 -17.64
N VAL A 321 -2.09 2.90 -18.94
CA VAL A 321 -3.31 3.03 -19.77
C VAL A 321 -3.75 1.63 -20.09
N THR A 322 -4.82 1.16 -19.46
CA THR A 322 -5.36 -0.18 -19.70
C THR A 322 -6.33 -0.17 -20.87
N GLY A 323 -6.15 -1.09 -21.80
CA GLY A 323 -7.11 -1.31 -22.88
C GLY A 323 -8.38 -2.02 -22.46
N GLU A 324 -8.44 -2.52 -21.24
CA GLU A 324 -9.59 -3.23 -20.68
C GLU A 324 -10.80 -2.34 -20.46
N ASN A 325 -10.60 -1.04 -20.36
CA ASN A 325 -11.68 -0.09 -20.11
C ASN A 325 -12.13 0.56 -21.42
N GLN A 326 -13.40 0.37 -21.80
CA GLN A 326 -14.01 0.99 -22.99
C GLN A 326 -13.88 2.53 -22.98
N ASN A 327 -13.71 3.12 -21.81
CA ASN A 327 -13.49 4.56 -21.65
C ASN A 327 -12.02 4.99 -21.90
N SER A 328 -11.07 4.08 -22.04
CA SER A 328 -9.66 4.46 -22.19
C SER A 328 -9.40 5.26 -23.48
N LEU A 329 -10.03 4.87 -24.60
CA LEU A 329 -9.94 5.62 -25.85
C LEU A 329 -10.65 6.99 -25.75
N ALA A 330 -11.84 7.04 -25.17
CA ALA A 330 -12.55 8.29 -24.93
C ALA A 330 -11.75 9.22 -24.00
N ARG A 331 -11.07 8.65 -23.00
CA ARG A 331 -10.19 9.39 -22.08
C ARG A 331 -8.96 9.93 -22.82
N LEU A 332 -8.33 9.15 -23.66
CA LEU A 332 -7.21 9.61 -24.51
C LEU A 332 -7.62 10.75 -25.42
N ARG A 333 -8.77 10.65 -26.10
CA ARG A 333 -9.32 11.72 -26.93
C ARG A 333 -9.55 13.01 -26.13
N SER A 334 -10.22 12.87 -24.97
CA SER A 334 -10.45 13.99 -24.07
C SER A 334 -9.13 14.59 -23.56
N TYR A 335 -8.14 13.77 -23.23
CA TYR A 335 -6.83 14.21 -22.80
C TYR A 335 -6.10 14.98 -23.91
N TYR A 336 -6.11 14.49 -25.15
CA TYR A 336 -5.45 15.15 -26.29
C TYR A 336 -6.18 16.43 -26.74
N SER A 337 -7.48 16.54 -26.51
CA SER A 337 -8.21 17.79 -26.80
C SER A 337 -7.74 18.96 -25.92
N VAL A 338 -7.28 18.66 -24.69
CA VAL A 338 -6.71 19.64 -23.75
C VAL A 338 -5.18 19.77 -23.92
N ASN A 339 -4.52 18.67 -24.25
CA ASN A 339 -3.05 18.56 -24.32
C ASN A 339 -2.58 18.21 -25.73
N SER A 340 -2.86 19.05 -26.70
CA SER A 340 -2.53 18.79 -28.12
C SER A 340 -1.02 18.53 -28.37
N LYS A 341 -0.15 19.13 -27.55
CA LYS A 341 1.31 18.88 -27.59
C LYS A 341 1.71 17.49 -27.16
N LYS A 342 0.79 16.73 -26.52
CA LYS A 342 1.00 15.37 -26.05
C LYS A 342 0.49 14.31 -27.03
N ILE A 343 -0.15 14.73 -28.11
CA ILE A 343 -0.55 13.80 -29.19
C ILE A 343 0.69 13.00 -29.60
N PRO A 344 0.63 11.66 -29.58
CA PRO A 344 1.79 10.84 -29.89
C PRO A 344 2.20 11.03 -31.36
N LYS A 345 3.49 11.14 -31.62
CA LYS A 345 4.04 11.07 -32.96
C LYS A 345 4.22 9.61 -33.39
N TYR A 346 4.46 8.75 -32.42
CA TYR A 346 4.66 7.33 -32.61
C TYR A 346 3.74 6.54 -31.72
N ILE A 347 3.16 5.47 -32.26
CA ILE A 347 2.34 4.50 -31.52
C ILE A 347 3.02 3.16 -31.69
N TYR A 348 3.52 2.60 -30.57
CA TYR A 348 4.14 1.28 -30.58
C TYR A 348 3.09 0.21 -30.16
N ILE A 349 2.98 -0.80 -30.98
CA ILE A 349 2.00 -1.87 -30.81
C ILE A 349 2.74 -3.21 -30.84
N PRO A 350 2.87 -3.93 -29.71
CA PRO A 350 3.39 -5.28 -29.72
C PRO A 350 2.56 -6.20 -30.62
N LYS A 351 3.18 -7.14 -31.32
CA LYS A 351 2.48 -8.09 -32.20
C LYS A 351 1.48 -8.98 -31.46
N ASP A 352 1.77 -9.25 -30.17
CA ASP A 352 0.94 -10.02 -29.25
C ASP A 352 0.03 -9.14 -28.38
N SER A 353 -0.23 -7.90 -28.81
CA SER A 353 -1.05 -6.98 -28.02
C SER A 353 -2.49 -7.47 -27.95
N GLU A 354 -2.95 -7.71 -26.72
CA GLU A 354 -4.35 -8.02 -26.37
C GLU A 354 -5.14 -6.76 -26.03
N TRP A 355 -4.76 -5.62 -26.60
CA TRP A 355 -5.38 -4.33 -26.29
C TRP A 355 -6.82 -4.27 -26.78
N ASP A 356 -7.76 -4.03 -25.88
CA ASP A 356 -9.16 -3.84 -26.25
C ASP A 356 -9.33 -2.64 -27.20
N ASN A 357 -10.22 -2.80 -28.17
CA ASN A 357 -10.46 -1.78 -29.20
C ASN A 357 -9.25 -1.45 -30.10
N LEU A 358 -8.24 -2.33 -30.16
CA LEU A 358 -7.04 -2.08 -30.97
C LEU A 358 -7.40 -1.72 -32.41
N GLN A 359 -8.34 -2.45 -33.06
CA GLN A 359 -8.77 -2.17 -34.43
C GLN A 359 -9.40 -0.79 -34.59
N GLN A 360 -10.15 -0.34 -33.59
CA GLN A 360 -10.73 1.00 -33.59
C GLN A 360 -9.65 2.08 -33.46
N ILE A 361 -8.65 1.85 -32.58
CA ILE A 361 -7.50 2.77 -32.43
C ILE A 361 -6.68 2.85 -33.71
N LEU A 362 -6.42 1.70 -34.35
CA LEU A 362 -5.70 1.66 -35.61
C LEU A 362 -6.44 2.40 -36.73
N HIS A 363 -7.75 2.20 -36.82
CA HIS A 363 -8.59 2.90 -37.80
C HIS A 363 -8.54 4.43 -37.60
N GLU A 364 -8.66 4.89 -36.36
CA GLU A 364 -8.53 6.33 -36.05
C GLU A 364 -7.14 6.88 -36.29
N ALA A 365 -6.11 6.11 -35.94
CA ALA A 365 -4.73 6.51 -36.22
C ALA A 365 -4.53 6.71 -37.74
N GLN A 366 -4.99 5.77 -38.57
CA GLN A 366 -4.94 5.90 -40.04
C GLN A 366 -5.72 7.10 -40.54
N GLN A 367 -6.92 7.38 -40.01
CA GLN A 367 -7.68 8.60 -40.38
C GLN A 367 -6.95 9.89 -40.00
N ASN A 368 -6.12 9.86 -38.98
CA ASN A 368 -5.30 10.99 -38.54
C ASN A 368 -3.89 11.01 -39.19
N GLY A 369 -3.67 10.24 -40.26
CA GLY A 369 -2.45 10.28 -41.04
C GLY A 369 -1.29 9.43 -40.54
N TYR A 370 -1.52 8.53 -39.57
CA TYR A 370 -0.50 7.56 -39.20
C TYR A 370 -0.39 6.45 -40.24
N SER A 371 0.83 6.08 -40.55
CA SER A 371 1.15 4.92 -41.41
C SER A 371 1.70 3.77 -40.53
N LEU A 372 1.34 2.56 -40.90
CA LEU A 372 1.93 1.36 -40.28
C LEU A 372 3.34 1.18 -40.85
N SER A 373 4.32 1.02 -39.97
CA SER A 373 5.68 0.60 -40.26
C SER A 373 5.90 -0.75 -39.59
N GLU A 374 6.23 -1.77 -40.32
CA GLU A 374 6.57 -3.11 -39.80
C GLU A 374 8.04 -3.17 -39.37
#